data_b8d85498f7a0e8a17fbecd9963cb860f
#
_entry.id   b8d85498f7a0e8a17fbecd9963cb860f
#
_cell.length_a   1.000
_cell.length_b   1.000
_cell.length_c   1.000
_cell.angle_alpha   90.00
_cell.angle_beta   90.00
_cell.angle_gamma   90.00
#
_symmetry.space_group_name_H-M   'P 1'
#
loop_
_entity.id
_entity.type
_entity.pdbx_description
1 polymer ?
#
loop_
_entity_poly.entity_id
_entity_poly.type
_entity_poly.pdbx_seq_one_letter_code
_entity_poly.pdbx_strand_id
1 'polypeptide(L)'
;MKLKNAIDVCISSNALVVLEESDPRDSHYTIHVYEGMAHEIPNKVLEREMFPITDVVGDSLGRLHIQLKTDFEAADALLLFTQLPCITIEEKPDNFVVCEECCGCVPHLYAINSQYAIDWVDEEGLCIRYIKGTTPEQAIRNAFKWCLDKGLITNPIYIK
;
A
#
# COMPACT_ATOMS: atom_id res chain seq x y z
N MET A 1 -12.40 12.33 7.77
CA MET A 1 -12.96 13.07 6.62
C MET A 1 -12.48 12.39 5.35
N LYS A 2 -13.33 12.26 4.37
CA LYS A 2 -12.95 11.72 3.06
C LYS A 2 -12.49 12.85 2.15
N LEU A 3 -11.63 12.52 1.17
CA LEU A 3 -11.10 13.50 0.22
C LEU A 3 -12.22 14.29 -0.48
N LYS A 4 -13.31 13.64 -0.87
CA LYS A 4 -14.45 14.29 -1.50
C LYS A 4 -14.95 15.50 -0.70
N ASN A 5 -15.13 15.34 0.61
CA ASN A 5 -15.64 16.41 1.46
C ASN A 5 -14.65 17.58 1.55
N ALA A 6 -13.36 17.28 1.61
CA ALA A 6 -12.33 18.32 1.64
C ALA A 6 -12.24 19.06 0.29
N ILE A 7 -12.35 18.37 -0.82
CA ILE A 7 -12.37 18.98 -2.16
C ILE A 7 -13.55 19.92 -2.30
N ASP A 8 -14.75 19.52 -1.87
CA ASP A 8 -15.94 20.39 -1.95
C ASP A 8 -15.75 21.70 -1.18
N VAL A 9 -15.16 21.64 0.00
CA VAL A 9 -14.82 22.83 0.78
C VAL A 9 -13.73 23.67 0.09
N CYS A 10 -12.71 23.06 -0.46
CA CYS A 10 -11.62 23.74 -1.15
C CYS A 10 -12.09 24.42 -2.44
N ILE A 11 -13.01 23.82 -3.19
CA ILE A 11 -13.63 24.42 -4.37
C ILE A 11 -14.40 25.66 -3.98
N SER A 12 -15.20 25.59 -2.92
CA SER A 12 -15.96 26.73 -2.41
C SER A 12 -15.07 27.90 -1.96
N SER A 13 -13.88 27.60 -1.46
CA SER A 13 -12.89 28.59 -1.00
C SER A 13 -11.91 29.05 -2.10
N ASN A 14 -12.00 28.48 -3.28
CA ASN A 14 -11.06 28.71 -4.38
C ASN A 14 -9.60 28.47 -3.99
N ALA A 15 -9.36 27.39 -3.25
CA ALA A 15 -8.06 27.09 -2.66
C ALA A 15 -7.11 26.38 -3.63
N LEU A 16 -5.82 26.64 -3.47
CA LEU A 16 -4.73 25.84 -4.03
C LEU A 16 -4.51 24.63 -3.13
N VAL A 17 -4.43 23.46 -3.73
CA VAL A 17 -4.25 22.20 -3.01
C VAL A 17 -3.04 21.42 -3.50
N VAL A 18 -2.39 20.73 -2.60
CA VAL A 18 -1.35 19.75 -2.89
C VAL A 18 -1.84 18.40 -2.31
N LEU A 19 -2.14 17.46 -3.18
CA LEU A 19 -2.56 16.11 -2.76
C LEU A 19 -1.37 15.18 -2.74
N GLU A 20 -1.15 14.53 -1.63
CA GLU A 20 -0.04 13.62 -1.40
C GLU A 20 -0.54 12.28 -0.85
N GLU A 21 0.12 11.22 -1.21
CA GLU A 21 -0.11 9.87 -0.68
C GLU A 21 1.18 9.32 -0.09
N SER A 22 1.09 8.47 0.92
CA SER A 22 2.28 7.73 1.39
C SER A 22 2.71 6.73 0.32
N ASP A 23 4.02 6.62 0.09
CA ASP A 23 4.54 5.58 -0.80
C ASP A 23 4.28 4.20 -0.15
N PRO A 24 3.56 3.28 -0.80
CA PRO A 24 3.31 1.96 -0.23
C PRO A 24 4.59 1.14 -0.06
N ARG A 25 5.66 1.50 -0.76
CA ARG A 25 6.97 0.85 -0.66
C ARG A 25 7.80 1.37 0.49
N ASP A 26 7.60 2.63 0.87
CA ASP A 26 8.30 3.26 1.98
C ASP A 26 7.45 4.36 2.60
N SER A 27 6.98 4.14 3.83
CA SER A 27 6.12 5.08 4.55
C SER A 27 6.78 6.42 4.90
N HIS A 28 8.10 6.53 4.75
CA HIS A 28 8.82 7.79 4.94
C HIS A 28 8.76 8.72 3.74
N TYR A 29 8.34 8.22 2.59
CA TYR A 29 8.19 9.01 1.37
C TYR A 29 6.74 9.23 1.02
N THR A 30 6.48 10.40 0.44
CA THR A 30 5.17 10.74 -0.10
C THR A 30 5.22 10.77 -1.61
N ILE A 31 4.11 10.35 -2.22
CA ILE A 31 3.90 10.47 -3.66
C ILE A 31 3.08 11.72 -3.90
N HIS A 32 3.59 12.62 -4.71
CA HIS A 32 2.87 13.80 -5.16
C HIS A 32 1.82 13.40 -6.19
N VAL A 33 0.55 13.62 -5.86
CA VAL A 33 -0.57 13.19 -6.70
C VAL A 33 -1.06 14.32 -7.58
N TYR A 34 -1.19 15.53 -7.01
CA TYR A 34 -1.72 16.69 -7.71
C TYR A 34 -1.30 17.98 -7.01
N GLU A 35 -1.07 19.03 -7.77
CA GLU A 35 -0.90 20.39 -7.29
C GLU A 35 -1.62 21.35 -8.23
N GLY A 36 -2.45 22.22 -7.67
CA GLY A 36 -3.19 23.24 -8.41
C GLY A 36 -4.48 23.66 -7.72
N MET A 37 -5.36 24.27 -8.49
CA MET A 37 -6.67 24.69 -7.98
C MET A 37 -7.57 23.47 -7.74
N ALA A 38 -8.32 23.50 -6.65
CA ALA A 38 -9.21 22.39 -6.28
C ALA A 38 -10.26 22.08 -7.36
N HIS A 39 -10.76 23.10 -8.07
CA HIS A 39 -11.75 22.90 -9.12
C HIS A 39 -11.19 22.33 -10.43
N GLU A 40 -9.87 22.28 -10.59
CA GLU A 40 -9.18 21.79 -11.78
C GLU A 40 -8.63 20.35 -11.61
N ILE A 41 -8.94 19.69 -10.50
CA ILE A 41 -8.46 18.33 -10.22
C ILE A 41 -8.94 17.37 -11.33
N PRO A 42 -8.02 16.64 -11.99
CA PRO A 42 -8.39 15.71 -13.04
C PRO A 42 -9.25 14.54 -12.52
N ASN A 43 -10.17 14.04 -13.35
CA ASN A 43 -11.03 12.90 -13.00
C ASN A 43 -10.24 11.68 -12.51
N LYS A 44 -9.08 11.42 -13.08
CA LYS A 44 -8.20 10.33 -12.63
C LYS A 44 -7.75 10.47 -11.18
N VAL A 45 -7.61 11.70 -10.71
CA VAL A 45 -7.29 11.97 -9.29
C VAL A 45 -8.54 11.85 -8.43
N LEU A 46 -9.70 12.25 -8.96
CA LEU A 46 -10.99 12.17 -8.26
C LEU A 46 -11.45 10.72 -7.99
N GLU A 47 -10.85 9.73 -8.64
CA GLU A 47 -11.06 8.31 -8.27
C GLU A 47 -10.72 8.06 -6.80
N ARG A 48 -9.91 8.93 -6.20
CA ARG A 48 -9.54 8.90 -4.77
C ARG A 48 -10.53 9.60 -3.85
N GLU A 49 -11.65 10.10 -4.36
CA GLU A 49 -12.60 10.94 -3.59
C GLU A 49 -13.10 10.31 -2.29
N MET A 50 -13.13 8.97 -2.23
CA MET A 50 -13.56 8.21 -1.07
C MET A 50 -12.43 7.91 -0.08
N PHE A 51 -11.19 8.29 -0.38
CA PHE A 51 -10.05 8.02 0.49
C PHE A 51 -10.11 8.88 1.75
N PRO A 52 -9.80 8.29 2.90
CA PRO A 52 -9.66 9.07 4.12
C PRO A 52 -8.49 10.03 4.04
N ILE A 53 -8.64 11.17 4.68
CA ILE A 53 -7.57 12.14 4.86
C ILE A 53 -6.94 11.88 6.22
N THR A 54 -5.60 11.85 6.27
CA THR A 54 -4.86 11.71 7.53
C THR A 54 -4.44 13.05 8.08
N ASP A 55 -4.14 14.01 7.22
CA ASP A 55 -3.65 15.31 7.65
C ASP A 55 -3.97 16.39 6.62
N VAL A 56 -4.13 17.62 7.11
CA VAL A 56 -4.30 18.82 6.30
C VAL A 56 -3.46 19.93 6.92
N VAL A 57 -2.46 20.41 6.19
CA VAL A 57 -1.54 21.43 6.67
C VAL A 57 -1.42 22.56 5.63
N GLY A 58 -1.57 23.79 6.09
CA GLY A 58 -1.27 24.97 5.27
C GLY A 58 0.23 25.23 5.19
N ASP A 59 0.72 25.65 4.04
CA ASP A 59 2.10 26.09 3.87
C ASP A 59 2.24 27.62 3.81
N SER A 60 3.48 28.10 3.77
CA SER A 60 3.78 29.54 3.69
C SER A 60 3.37 30.20 2.38
N LEU A 61 3.05 29.41 1.35
CA LEU A 61 2.60 29.88 0.03
C LEU A 61 1.08 29.90 -0.11
N GLY A 62 0.35 29.63 0.96
CA GLY A 62 -1.11 29.58 0.98
C GLY A 62 -1.73 28.34 0.35
N ARG A 63 -0.95 27.28 0.16
CA ARG A 63 -1.45 26.00 -0.35
C ARG A 63 -1.89 25.09 0.80
N LEU A 64 -2.91 24.29 0.57
CA LEU A 64 -3.34 23.23 1.50
C LEU A 64 -2.74 21.90 1.08
N HIS A 65 -1.86 21.37 1.91
CA HIS A 65 -1.34 20.01 1.76
C HIS A 65 -2.33 19.03 2.38
N ILE A 66 -2.90 18.18 1.55
CA ILE A 66 -3.86 17.15 1.97
C ILE A 66 -3.17 15.80 1.83
N GLN A 67 -2.91 15.18 2.98
CA GLN A 67 -2.34 13.85 3.04
C GLN A 67 -3.46 12.82 2.97
N LEU A 68 -3.45 12.01 1.94
CA LEU A 68 -4.37 10.89 1.79
C LEU A 68 -3.86 9.68 2.55
N LYS A 69 -4.79 9.01 3.20
CA LYS A 69 -4.51 7.72 3.81
C LYS A 69 -4.41 6.67 2.72
N THR A 70 -3.20 6.23 2.45
CA THR A 70 -2.92 5.04 1.66
C THR A 70 -2.76 3.80 2.52
N ASP A 71 -3.13 3.90 3.79
CA ASP A 71 -3.36 2.71 4.58
C ASP A 71 -4.54 1.99 3.96
N PHE A 72 -4.21 0.94 3.26
CA PHE A 72 -5.18 0.13 2.56
C PHE A 72 -6.27 -0.29 3.55
N GLU A 73 -7.50 0.09 3.26
CA GLU A 73 -8.66 -0.54 3.89
C GLU A 73 -8.65 -2.04 3.55
N ALA A 74 -9.39 -2.83 4.29
CA ALA A 74 -9.37 -4.28 4.14
C ALA A 74 -9.54 -4.78 2.70
N ALA A 75 -10.29 -4.05 1.88
CA ALA A 75 -10.47 -4.38 0.47
C ALA A 75 -9.19 -4.22 -0.35
N ASP A 76 -8.42 -3.16 -0.08
CA ASP A 76 -7.16 -2.92 -0.79
C ASP A 76 -6.06 -3.87 -0.28
N ALA A 77 -6.07 -4.18 1.00
CA ALA A 77 -5.17 -5.19 1.56
C ALA A 77 -5.41 -6.55 0.93
N LEU A 78 -6.66 -6.94 0.70
CA LEU A 78 -6.99 -8.18 0.01
C LEU A 78 -6.45 -8.18 -1.44
N LEU A 79 -6.56 -7.07 -2.15
CA LEU A 79 -5.98 -6.91 -3.48
C LEU A 79 -4.45 -7.10 -3.45
N LEU A 80 -3.77 -6.52 -2.48
CA LEU A 80 -2.34 -6.72 -2.31
C LEU A 80 -2.00 -8.16 -1.98
N PHE A 81 -2.77 -8.78 -1.09
CA PHE A 81 -2.57 -10.19 -0.72
C PHE A 81 -2.66 -11.12 -1.92
N THR A 82 -3.63 -10.90 -2.82
CA THR A 82 -3.80 -11.72 -4.03
C THR A 82 -2.63 -11.63 -5.01
N GLN A 83 -1.80 -10.58 -4.90
CA GLN A 83 -0.61 -10.38 -5.74
C GLN A 83 0.65 -11.00 -5.14
N LEU A 84 0.61 -11.46 -3.89
CA LEU A 84 1.77 -12.12 -3.27
C LEU A 84 2.07 -13.42 -4.03
N PRO A 85 3.28 -13.58 -4.59
CA PRO A 85 3.61 -14.75 -5.38
C PRO A 85 3.92 -15.96 -4.51
N CYS A 86 3.84 -17.15 -5.11
CA CYS A 86 4.54 -18.31 -4.57
C CYS A 86 6.05 -18.07 -4.71
N ILE A 87 6.82 -18.33 -3.68
CA ILE A 87 8.27 -18.14 -3.69
C ILE A 87 8.98 -19.40 -3.24
N THR A 88 10.21 -19.54 -3.67
CA THR A 88 11.12 -20.58 -3.22
C THR A 88 12.51 -19.99 -3.02
N ILE A 89 13.40 -20.77 -2.42
CA ILE A 89 14.81 -20.40 -2.28
C ILE A 89 15.60 -21.15 -3.36
N GLU A 90 16.41 -20.43 -4.12
CA GLU A 90 17.29 -20.99 -5.13
C GLU A 90 18.74 -20.87 -4.67
N GLU A 91 19.45 -22.00 -4.58
CA GLU A 91 20.90 -22.16 -4.31
C GLU A 91 21.47 -21.50 -3.04
N LYS A 92 20.98 -20.33 -2.63
CA LYS A 92 21.48 -19.59 -1.45
C LYS A 92 20.30 -19.17 -0.56
N PRO A 93 20.48 -19.13 0.79
CA PRO A 93 19.41 -18.85 1.73
C PRO A 93 18.66 -17.52 1.52
N ASP A 94 19.27 -16.56 0.83
CA ASP A 94 18.67 -15.23 0.59
C ASP A 94 18.23 -15.01 -0.85
N ASN A 95 18.33 -16.00 -1.72
CA ASN A 95 17.93 -15.89 -3.11
C ASN A 95 16.51 -16.42 -3.34
N PHE A 96 15.55 -15.56 -3.11
CA PHE A 96 14.14 -15.88 -3.32
C PHE A 96 13.77 -15.68 -4.79
N VAL A 97 13.05 -16.63 -5.34
CA VAL A 97 12.53 -16.58 -6.71
C VAL A 97 11.06 -16.95 -6.74
N VAL A 98 10.32 -16.42 -7.73
CA VAL A 98 8.93 -16.79 -7.94
C VAL A 98 8.86 -18.23 -8.41
N CYS A 99 8.01 -19.02 -7.74
CA CYS A 99 7.75 -20.40 -8.11
C CYS A 99 6.59 -20.46 -9.11
N GLU A 100 6.86 -20.76 -10.36
CA GLU A 100 5.86 -20.79 -11.42
C GLU A 100 4.93 -22.02 -11.33
N GLU A 101 5.40 -23.12 -10.75
CA GLU A 101 4.65 -24.38 -10.67
C GLU A 101 3.87 -24.56 -9.36
N CYS A 102 3.97 -23.62 -8.46
CA CYS A 102 3.23 -23.56 -7.20
C CYS A 102 3.27 -24.85 -6.37
N CYS A 103 4.46 -25.20 -5.87
CA CYS A 103 4.72 -26.42 -5.10
C CYS A 103 4.37 -26.32 -3.61
N GLY A 104 3.42 -25.47 -3.20
CA GLY A 104 3.03 -25.33 -1.80
C GLY A 104 3.64 -24.17 -1.04
N CYS A 105 4.51 -23.38 -1.66
CA CYS A 105 5.12 -22.17 -1.04
C CYS A 105 4.23 -20.94 -1.18
N VAL A 106 2.93 -21.08 -1.00
CA VAL A 106 1.97 -19.98 -1.07
C VAL A 106 2.00 -19.16 0.22
N PRO A 107 1.73 -17.84 0.14
CA PRO A 107 1.65 -17.02 1.34
C PRO A 107 0.41 -17.35 2.16
N HIS A 108 0.59 -17.43 3.47
CA HIS A 108 -0.49 -17.65 4.44
C HIS A 108 -0.51 -16.50 5.44
N LEU A 109 -1.70 -15.95 5.69
CA LEU A 109 -1.95 -14.98 6.74
C LEU A 109 -2.50 -15.68 7.97
N TYR A 110 -1.91 -15.43 9.13
CA TYR A 110 -2.38 -15.99 10.40
C TYR A 110 -2.10 -15.07 11.59
N ALA A 111 -2.80 -15.31 12.70
CA ALA A 111 -2.58 -14.60 13.95
C ALA A 111 -1.63 -15.39 14.84
N ILE A 112 -0.69 -14.67 15.47
CA ILE A 112 0.25 -15.26 16.43
C ILE A 112 0.60 -14.23 17.54
N ASN A 113 0.41 -14.60 18.80
CA ASN A 113 0.77 -13.77 19.96
C ASN A 113 0.31 -12.31 19.85
N SER A 114 -0.97 -12.09 19.55
CA SER A 114 -1.58 -10.77 19.37
C SER A 114 -1.03 -9.96 18.19
N GLN A 115 -0.30 -10.60 17.29
CA GLN A 115 0.17 -10.03 16.03
C GLN A 115 -0.32 -10.87 14.87
N TYR A 116 -0.08 -10.38 13.67
CA TYR A 116 -0.37 -11.09 12.43
C TYR A 116 0.92 -11.31 11.66
N ALA A 117 0.93 -12.37 10.87
CA ALA A 117 2.08 -12.69 10.04
C ALA A 117 1.64 -13.24 8.69
N ILE A 118 2.48 -12.97 7.69
CA ILE A 118 2.46 -13.68 6.42
C ILE A 118 3.69 -14.57 6.41
N ASP A 119 3.50 -15.87 6.15
CA ASP A 119 4.60 -16.78 5.94
C ASP A 119 4.49 -17.52 4.60
N TRP A 120 5.63 -17.99 4.14
CA TRP A 120 5.76 -18.91 3.03
C TRP A 120 6.40 -20.18 3.56
N VAL A 121 5.69 -21.27 3.40
CA VAL A 121 6.09 -22.56 3.94
C VAL A 121 6.33 -23.50 2.76
N ASP A 122 7.44 -24.25 2.80
CA ASP A 122 7.76 -25.23 1.76
C ASP A 122 6.94 -26.50 1.89
N GLU A 123 7.16 -27.48 0.99
CA GLU A 123 6.45 -28.76 0.97
C GLU A 123 6.64 -29.57 2.25
N GLU A 124 7.74 -29.36 2.96
CA GLU A 124 8.07 -30.04 4.21
C GLU A 124 7.51 -29.32 5.45
N GLY A 125 6.85 -28.18 5.24
CA GLY A 125 6.31 -27.37 6.33
C GLY A 125 7.33 -26.43 6.97
N LEU A 126 8.50 -26.23 6.36
CA LEU A 126 9.51 -25.31 6.85
C LEU A 126 9.23 -23.89 6.35
N CYS A 127 9.25 -22.93 7.26
CA CYS A 127 9.05 -21.53 6.92
C CYS A 127 10.30 -20.98 6.23
N ILE A 128 10.13 -20.58 4.97
CA ILE A 128 11.22 -19.97 4.19
C ILE A 128 11.28 -18.45 4.35
N ARG A 129 10.14 -17.83 4.66
CA ARG A 129 10.07 -16.40 4.97
C ARG A 129 8.87 -16.09 5.86
N TYR A 130 9.07 -15.13 6.77
CA TYR A 130 8.11 -14.76 7.78
C TYR A 130 8.11 -13.24 7.96
N ILE A 131 6.95 -12.60 7.78
CA ILE A 131 6.80 -11.15 7.83
C ILE A 131 5.65 -10.79 8.74
N LYS A 132 5.91 -9.99 9.78
CA LYS A 132 4.95 -9.60 10.80
C LYS A 132 4.29 -8.25 10.53
N GLY A 133 3.13 -8.06 11.13
CA GLY A 133 2.45 -6.79 11.28
C GLY A 133 1.56 -6.78 12.53
N THR A 134 1.20 -5.60 13.00
CA THR A 134 0.33 -5.45 14.18
C THR A 134 -1.15 -5.65 13.83
N THR A 135 -1.51 -5.50 12.57
CA THR A 135 -2.83 -5.78 12.02
C THR A 135 -2.69 -6.68 10.78
N PRO A 136 -3.76 -7.37 10.33
CA PRO A 136 -3.73 -8.15 9.09
C PRO A 136 -3.29 -7.31 7.89
N GLU A 137 -3.83 -6.10 7.77
CA GLU A 137 -3.52 -5.16 6.70
C GLU A 137 -2.05 -4.76 6.70
N GLN A 138 -1.48 -4.51 7.87
CA GLN A 138 -0.06 -4.17 7.98
C GLN A 138 0.84 -5.35 7.65
N ALA A 139 0.51 -6.56 8.07
CA ALA A 139 1.27 -7.76 7.70
C ALA A 139 1.28 -7.95 6.18
N ILE A 140 0.14 -7.77 5.52
CA ILE A 140 0.00 -7.85 4.07
C ILE A 140 0.83 -6.77 3.38
N ARG A 141 0.77 -5.52 3.83
CA ARG A 141 1.57 -4.42 3.27
C ARG A 141 3.06 -4.65 3.41
N ASN A 142 3.49 -5.10 4.58
CA ASN A 142 4.90 -5.40 4.82
C ASN A 142 5.39 -6.54 3.92
N ALA A 143 4.58 -7.58 3.72
CA ALA A 143 4.89 -8.67 2.81
C ALA A 143 4.94 -8.20 1.34
N PHE A 144 3.98 -7.38 0.93
CA PHE A 144 3.93 -6.81 -0.41
C PHE A 144 5.15 -5.92 -0.68
N LYS A 145 5.50 -5.04 0.26
CA LYS A 145 6.70 -4.22 0.19
C LYS A 145 7.97 -5.07 0.07
N TRP A 146 8.09 -6.09 0.89
CA TRP A 146 9.22 -7.00 0.82
C TRP A 146 9.34 -7.68 -0.56
N CYS A 147 8.23 -8.14 -1.11
CA CYS A 147 8.20 -8.72 -2.45
C CYS A 147 8.61 -7.72 -3.54
N LEU A 148 8.18 -6.46 -3.44
CA LEU A 148 8.60 -5.40 -4.35
C LEU A 148 10.11 -5.15 -4.26
N ASP A 149 10.64 -5.03 -3.05
CA ASP A 149 12.06 -4.75 -2.81
C ASP A 149 12.96 -5.88 -3.32
N LYS A 150 12.46 -7.11 -3.29
CA LYS A 150 13.16 -8.29 -3.82
C LYS A 150 12.95 -8.54 -5.32
N GLY A 151 12.14 -7.70 -5.98
CA GLY A 151 11.82 -7.89 -7.41
C GLY A 151 10.91 -9.08 -7.70
N LEU A 152 10.22 -9.61 -6.70
CA LEU A 152 9.30 -10.75 -6.84
C LEU A 152 7.94 -10.34 -7.41
N ILE A 153 7.59 -9.07 -7.32
CA ILE A 153 6.43 -8.45 -7.96
C ILE A 153 6.93 -7.37 -8.91
N THR A 154 6.63 -7.48 -10.20
CA THR A 154 7.17 -6.58 -11.23
C THR A 154 6.13 -5.58 -11.76
N ASN A 155 4.84 -5.92 -11.70
CA ASN A 155 3.74 -5.07 -12.16
C ASN A 155 2.67 -4.93 -11.06
N PRO A 156 2.98 -4.19 -9.99
CA PRO A 156 2.07 -4.09 -8.86
C PRO A 156 0.80 -3.32 -9.21
N ILE A 157 -0.32 -3.77 -8.65
CA ILE A 157 -1.61 -3.08 -8.69
C ILE A 157 -1.91 -2.64 -7.26
N TYR A 158 -1.99 -1.33 -7.02
CA TYR A 158 -2.25 -0.76 -5.69
C TYR A 158 -3.73 -0.47 -5.47
N ILE A 159 -4.43 -0.04 -6.53
CA ILE A 159 -5.84 0.36 -6.49
C ILE A 159 -6.49 -0.16 -7.77
N LYS A 160 -7.66 -0.75 -7.62
CA LYS A 160 -8.49 -1.13 -8.76
C LYS A 160 -9.15 0.08 -9.39
#